data_ca0b4fb1d8e02f26ef994440147c4650
#
_entry.id   ca0b4fb1d8e02f26ef994440147c4650
#
_cell.length_a   1.000
_cell.length_b   1.000
_cell.length_c   1.000
_cell.angle_alpha   90.00
_cell.angle_beta   90.00
_cell.angle_gamma   90.00
#
_symmetry.space_group_name_H-M   'P 1'
#
loop_
_entity.id
_entity.type
_entity.pdbx_description
1 polymer ?
#
loop_
_entity_poly.entity_id
_entity_poly.type
_entity_poly.pdbx_seq_one_letter_code
_entity_poly.pdbx_strand_id
1 'polypeptide(L)'
;LLFAAAPAFGQDIFVMGEVHDNPAHHSVQAKRVADLRPAALVFEMLTPEQAKRISPGQLEDRDALANLLEWDESGWPDFGFYHSIMTAAPQARIYGAGVPREAARSVGDNGLAAVFGAGAEDYGLTQPLDEAEQAAREALQAKAHCDALPAAILPMMVDVQRLRDAALARKARTAMIETGGPVAVITGNGHARRDWGMPALLAMAAPDLDIHVLGQGEDDRPPEGSFDEIVYSPAPVRPDPCDAFR
;
A
#
# COMPACT_ATOMS: atom_id res chain seq x y z
N LEU A 1 -35.06 -10.12 -12.15
CA LEU A 1 -33.64 -10.26 -11.80
C LEU A 1 -32.85 -9.53 -12.89
N LEU A 2 -32.47 -8.25 -12.61
CA LEU A 2 -31.50 -7.54 -13.44
C LEU A 2 -30.12 -7.97 -12.94
N PHE A 3 -29.40 -8.73 -13.74
CA PHE A 3 -27.94 -8.88 -13.58
C PHE A 3 -27.31 -7.55 -13.93
N ALA A 4 -26.78 -6.85 -12.94
CA ALA A 4 -25.89 -5.73 -13.19
C ALA A 4 -24.66 -6.31 -13.90
N ALA A 5 -24.37 -5.84 -15.11
CA ALA A 5 -23.15 -6.17 -15.82
C ALA A 5 -21.96 -5.73 -14.95
N ALA A 6 -21.06 -6.65 -14.62
CA ALA A 6 -19.79 -6.29 -14.02
C ALA A 6 -19.06 -5.28 -14.93
N PRO A 7 -18.37 -4.28 -14.37
CA PRO A 7 -17.61 -3.36 -15.20
C PRO A 7 -16.54 -4.13 -15.97
N ALA A 8 -16.30 -3.71 -17.22
CA ALA A 8 -15.41 -4.38 -18.17
C ALA A 8 -13.90 -4.14 -17.88
N PHE A 9 -13.51 -4.06 -16.61
CA PHE A 9 -12.12 -4.11 -16.19
C PHE A 9 -11.80 -5.59 -15.94
N GLY A 10 -11.03 -6.21 -16.84
CA GLY A 10 -10.68 -7.64 -16.76
C GLY A 10 -9.66 -7.97 -15.69
N GLN A 11 -9.21 -6.99 -14.89
CA GLN A 11 -8.20 -7.17 -13.89
C GLN A 11 -8.80 -7.58 -12.53
N ASP A 12 -8.08 -8.45 -11.82
CA ASP A 12 -8.47 -8.95 -10.50
C ASP A 12 -8.08 -7.98 -9.38
N ILE A 13 -6.87 -7.40 -9.51
CA ILE A 13 -6.26 -6.52 -8.51
C ILE A 13 -5.82 -5.20 -9.14
N PHE A 14 -6.28 -4.09 -8.57
CA PHE A 14 -5.84 -2.74 -8.91
C PHE A 14 -5.00 -2.16 -7.78
N VAL A 15 -3.71 -1.97 -8.01
CA VAL A 15 -2.80 -1.34 -7.05
C VAL A 15 -2.65 0.13 -7.42
N MET A 16 -3.00 1.02 -6.51
CA MET A 16 -2.99 2.46 -6.72
C MET A 16 -1.99 3.12 -5.78
N GLY A 17 -0.86 3.53 -6.37
CA GLY A 17 0.20 4.23 -5.68
C GLY A 17 -0.17 5.67 -5.34
N GLU A 18 0.52 6.25 -4.36
CA GLU A 18 0.35 7.66 -3.95
C GLU A 18 1.64 8.23 -3.36
N VAL A 19 1.71 9.54 -3.29
CA VAL A 19 2.49 10.26 -2.28
C VAL A 19 1.49 10.62 -1.18
N HIS A 20 1.68 10.10 0.02
CA HIS A 20 0.66 10.06 1.08
C HIS A 20 0.07 11.43 1.46
N ASP A 21 0.84 12.50 1.35
CA ASP A 21 0.41 13.85 1.70
C ASP A 21 -0.11 14.67 0.49
N ASN A 22 -0.27 14.04 -0.70
CA ASN A 22 -0.79 14.71 -1.88
C ASN A 22 -2.31 14.51 -2.03
N PRO A 23 -3.17 15.51 -1.74
CA PRO A 23 -4.62 15.36 -1.80
C PRO A 23 -5.14 15.06 -3.21
N ALA A 24 -4.41 15.47 -4.26
CA ALA A 24 -4.81 15.18 -5.63
C ALA A 24 -4.68 13.68 -5.96
N HIS A 25 -3.68 13.01 -5.39
CA HIS A 25 -3.51 11.56 -5.55
C HIS A 25 -4.70 10.79 -4.99
N HIS A 26 -5.16 11.16 -3.80
CA HIS A 26 -6.33 10.54 -3.17
C HIS A 26 -7.63 10.82 -3.93
N SER A 27 -7.74 12.00 -4.56
CA SER A 27 -8.88 12.33 -5.43
C SER A 27 -8.90 11.44 -6.68
N VAL A 28 -7.73 11.15 -7.28
CA VAL A 28 -7.60 10.19 -8.39
C VAL A 28 -8.00 8.79 -7.93
N GLN A 29 -7.49 8.34 -6.80
CA GLN A 29 -7.82 7.03 -6.24
C GLN A 29 -9.32 6.89 -5.96
N ALA A 30 -9.95 7.88 -5.31
CA ALA A 30 -11.38 7.87 -5.04
C ALA A 30 -12.21 7.78 -6.34
N LYS A 31 -11.82 8.54 -7.38
CA LYS A 31 -12.47 8.44 -8.69
C LYS A 31 -12.30 7.06 -9.31
N ARG A 32 -11.09 6.49 -9.30
CA ARG A 32 -10.82 5.15 -9.83
C ARG A 32 -11.61 4.07 -9.09
N VAL A 33 -11.69 4.18 -7.76
CA VAL A 33 -12.48 3.28 -6.92
C VAL A 33 -13.98 3.37 -7.25
N ALA A 34 -14.52 4.58 -7.45
CA ALA A 34 -15.90 4.78 -7.87
C ALA A 34 -16.20 4.15 -9.23
N ASP A 35 -15.27 4.29 -10.19
CA ASP A 35 -15.39 3.73 -11.54
C ASP A 35 -15.28 2.19 -11.52
N LEU A 36 -14.30 1.64 -10.75
CA LEU A 36 -14.02 0.21 -10.62
C LEU A 36 -15.12 -0.53 -9.85
N ARG A 37 -15.71 0.10 -8.84
CA ARG A 37 -16.67 -0.52 -7.91
C ARG A 37 -16.15 -1.84 -7.31
N PRO A 38 -15.00 -1.83 -6.64
CA PRO A 38 -14.37 -3.06 -6.17
C PRO A 38 -15.22 -3.75 -5.10
N ALA A 39 -15.08 -5.07 -5.00
CA ALA A 39 -15.66 -5.84 -3.90
C ALA A 39 -14.88 -5.69 -2.59
N ALA A 40 -13.60 -5.29 -2.69
CA ALA A 40 -12.75 -5.05 -1.53
C ALA A 40 -11.80 -3.87 -1.74
N LEU A 41 -11.52 -3.15 -0.63
CA LEU A 41 -10.49 -2.14 -0.51
C LEU A 41 -9.44 -2.62 0.50
N VAL A 42 -8.17 -2.60 0.11
CA VAL A 42 -7.03 -2.93 0.98
C VAL A 42 -6.22 -1.66 1.23
N PHE A 43 -6.03 -1.29 2.49
CA PHE A 43 -5.28 -0.09 2.86
C PHE A 43 -3.97 -0.45 3.57
N GLU A 44 -2.87 0.13 3.12
CA GLU A 44 -1.58 0.12 3.82
C GLU A 44 -1.70 0.76 5.20
N MET A 45 -2.45 1.85 5.28
CA MET A 45 -2.58 2.75 6.43
C MET A 45 -3.37 2.15 7.61
N LEU A 46 -4.07 1.05 7.38
CA LEU A 46 -4.87 0.38 8.41
C LEU A 46 -4.22 -0.95 8.82
N THR A 47 -4.13 -1.18 10.10
CA THR A 47 -3.85 -2.55 10.58
C THR A 47 -5.05 -3.47 10.35
N PRO A 48 -4.85 -4.80 10.32
CA PRO A 48 -5.97 -5.74 10.23
C PRO A 48 -7.02 -5.55 11.34
N GLU A 49 -6.59 -5.20 12.54
CA GLU A 49 -7.46 -4.98 13.70
C GLU A 49 -8.30 -3.70 13.54
N GLN A 50 -7.72 -2.62 13.04
CA GLN A 50 -8.46 -1.39 12.73
C GLN A 50 -9.51 -1.64 11.66
N ALA A 51 -9.15 -2.31 10.55
CA ALA A 51 -10.08 -2.61 9.47
C ALA A 51 -11.30 -3.45 9.93
N LYS A 52 -11.12 -4.37 10.87
CA LYS A 52 -12.22 -5.18 11.44
C LYS A 52 -13.25 -4.36 12.23
N ARG A 53 -12.87 -3.17 12.70
CA ARG A 53 -13.78 -2.27 13.42
C ARG A 53 -14.72 -1.52 12.49
N ILE A 54 -14.41 -1.48 11.17
CA ILE A 54 -15.18 -0.70 10.19
C ILE A 54 -16.40 -1.49 9.73
N SER A 55 -17.56 -0.91 9.88
CA SER A 55 -18.82 -1.39 9.30
C SER A 55 -19.42 -0.33 8.35
N PRO A 56 -20.27 -0.71 7.39
CA PRO A 56 -20.80 0.24 6.39
C PRO A 56 -21.45 1.50 6.98
N GLY A 57 -22.20 1.36 8.09
CA GLY A 57 -22.85 2.51 8.73
C GLY A 57 -21.89 3.51 9.38
N GLN A 58 -20.64 3.11 9.66
CA GLN A 58 -19.63 4.00 10.23
C GLN A 58 -18.98 4.92 9.19
N LEU A 59 -19.14 4.62 7.89
CA LEU A 59 -18.64 5.48 6.82
C LEU A 59 -19.40 6.80 6.70
N GLU A 60 -20.57 6.92 7.31
CA GLU A 60 -21.40 8.13 7.25
C GLU A 60 -20.86 9.27 8.13
N ASP A 61 -20.14 8.94 9.20
CA ASP A 61 -19.54 9.91 10.12
C ASP A 61 -18.01 9.81 10.10
N ARG A 62 -17.39 10.72 9.33
CA ARG A 62 -15.95 10.77 9.15
C ARG A 62 -15.19 10.92 10.48
N ASP A 63 -15.64 11.83 11.33
CA ASP A 63 -14.92 12.18 12.55
C ASP A 63 -15.05 11.07 13.60
N ALA A 64 -16.24 10.45 13.70
CA ALA A 64 -16.44 9.28 14.55
C ALA A 64 -15.59 8.09 14.06
N LEU A 65 -15.48 7.89 12.74
CA LEU A 65 -14.65 6.83 12.19
C LEU A 65 -13.14 7.08 12.41
N ALA A 66 -12.67 8.33 12.22
CA ALA A 66 -11.29 8.70 12.52
C ALA A 66 -10.92 8.40 13.99
N ASN A 67 -11.81 8.78 14.92
CA ASN A 67 -11.65 8.48 16.35
C ASN A 67 -11.64 6.97 16.63
N LEU A 68 -12.56 6.20 16.02
CA LEU A 68 -12.62 4.74 16.15
C LEU A 68 -11.30 4.08 15.71
N LEU A 69 -10.67 4.62 14.67
CA LEU A 69 -9.42 4.10 14.11
C LEU A 69 -8.17 4.65 14.81
N GLU A 70 -8.33 5.56 15.77
CA GLU A 70 -7.21 6.22 16.46
C GLU A 70 -6.26 6.89 15.44
N TRP A 71 -6.87 7.57 14.42
CA TRP A 71 -6.13 8.03 13.25
C TRP A 71 -5.07 9.06 13.56
N ASP A 72 -5.35 9.99 14.45
CA ASP A 72 -4.43 11.07 14.83
C ASP A 72 -3.13 10.53 15.48
N GLU A 73 -3.19 9.31 16.06
CA GLU A 73 -2.04 8.65 16.67
C GLU A 73 -1.21 7.84 15.66
N SER A 74 -1.74 7.63 14.46
CA SER A 74 -1.13 6.78 13.43
C SER A 74 0.10 7.41 12.79
N GLY A 75 0.12 8.76 12.67
CA GLY A 75 1.11 9.53 11.94
C GLY A 75 0.84 9.60 10.43
N TRP A 76 -0.29 9.10 9.95
CA TRP A 76 -0.73 9.25 8.57
C TRP A 76 -1.30 10.66 8.32
N PRO A 77 -1.37 11.13 7.04
CA PRO A 77 -1.99 12.41 6.69
C PRO A 77 -3.47 12.49 7.05
N ASP A 78 -4.13 13.59 6.64
CA ASP A 78 -5.55 13.85 6.90
C ASP A 78 -6.43 12.62 6.55
N PHE A 79 -7.20 12.16 7.53
CA PHE A 79 -8.12 11.02 7.35
C PHE A 79 -9.13 11.25 6.23
N GLY A 80 -9.51 12.50 5.97
CA GLY A 80 -10.44 12.87 4.91
C GLY A 80 -10.00 12.37 3.52
N PHE A 81 -8.70 12.24 3.29
CA PHE A 81 -8.17 11.67 2.05
C PHE A 81 -8.62 10.22 1.88
N TYR A 82 -8.40 9.39 2.87
CA TYR A 82 -8.73 7.96 2.85
C TYR A 82 -10.22 7.71 3.02
N HIS A 83 -10.90 8.52 3.82
CA HIS A 83 -12.35 8.47 3.97
C HIS A 83 -13.07 8.69 2.63
N SER A 84 -12.57 9.62 1.79
CA SER A 84 -13.12 9.84 0.45
C SER A 84 -13.04 8.61 -0.45
N ILE A 85 -11.96 7.81 -0.32
CA ILE A 85 -11.78 6.56 -1.05
C ILE A 85 -12.73 5.48 -0.52
N MET A 86 -12.88 5.36 0.79
CA MET A 86 -13.80 4.40 1.42
C MET A 86 -15.24 4.67 1.00
N THR A 87 -15.66 5.93 1.01
CA THR A 87 -17.01 6.35 0.63
C THR A 87 -17.30 6.27 -0.87
N ALA A 88 -16.25 6.24 -1.71
CA ALA A 88 -16.39 6.03 -3.16
C ALA A 88 -16.85 4.60 -3.50
N ALA A 89 -16.68 3.62 -2.61
CA ALA A 89 -17.15 2.25 -2.75
C ALA A 89 -17.74 1.74 -1.41
N PRO A 90 -18.88 2.28 -0.94
CA PRO A 90 -19.40 1.98 0.40
C PRO A 90 -19.85 0.53 0.58
N GLN A 91 -19.96 -0.24 -0.50
CA GLN A 91 -20.27 -1.68 -0.49
C GLN A 91 -19.02 -2.56 -0.40
N ALA A 92 -17.84 -1.98 -0.63
CA ALA A 92 -16.59 -2.74 -0.60
C ALA A 92 -16.23 -3.16 0.84
N ARG A 93 -15.79 -4.40 1.00
CA ARG A 93 -15.23 -4.83 2.27
C ARG A 93 -13.85 -4.22 2.48
N ILE A 94 -13.63 -3.60 3.64
CA ILE A 94 -12.36 -2.94 3.95
C ILE A 94 -11.42 -3.91 4.66
N TYR A 95 -10.16 -3.93 4.19
CA TYR A 95 -9.06 -4.70 4.74
C TYR A 95 -7.89 -3.80 5.10
N GLY A 96 -7.22 -4.13 6.19
CA GLY A 96 -5.98 -3.47 6.59
C GLY A 96 -4.77 -4.38 6.34
N ALA A 97 -3.71 -3.81 5.78
CA ALA A 97 -2.44 -4.49 5.54
C ALA A 97 -1.28 -3.86 6.31
N GLY A 98 -1.55 -2.86 7.14
CA GLY A 98 -0.55 -2.15 7.93
C GLY A 98 0.19 -3.09 8.88
N VAL A 99 1.52 -3.02 8.82
CA VAL A 99 2.41 -3.78 9.71
C VAL A 99 2.62 -2.96 11.00
N PRO A 100 2.29 -3.51 12.17
CA PRO A 100 2.53 -2.85 13.44
C PRO A 100 4.02 -2.47 13.63
N ARG A 101 4.27 -1.31 14.23
CA ARG A 101 5.65 -0.81 14.43
C ARG A 101 6.53 -1.79 15.21
N GLU A 102 5.95 -2.51 16.17
CA GLU A 102 6.67 -3.52 16.96
C GLU A 102 7.11 -4.70 16.07
N ALA A 103 6.23 -5.21 15.21
CA ALA A 103 6.56 -6.27 14.27
C ALA A 103 7.65 -5.81 13.28
N ALA A 104 7.56 -4.59 12.74
CA ALA A 104 8.59 -4.05 11.86
C ALA A 104 9.96 -3.94 12.56
N ARG A 105 10.00 -3.50 13.83
CA ARG A 105 11.24 -3.42 14.60
C ARG A 105 11.86 -4.78 14.91
N SER A 106 11.02 -5.79 15.10
CA SER A 106 11.48 -7.14 15.43
C SER A 106 12.16 -7.87 14.26
N VAL A 107 12.10 -7.33 13.05
CA VAL A 107 12.74 -7.93 11.86
C VAL A 107 14.25 -8.08 12.06
N GLY A 108 14.90 -7.08 12.67
CA GLY A 108 16.35 -7.11 12.93
C GLY A 108 16.78 -8.26 13.85
N ASP A 109 15.97 -8.59 14.84
CA ASP A 109 16.29 -9.62 15.85
C ASP A 109 15.79 -11.01 15.44
N ASN A 110 14.61 -11.09 14.82
CA ASN A 110 13.93 -12.35 14.55
C ASN A 110 14.04 -12.80 13.09
N GLY A 111 14.45 -11.93 12.18
CA GLY A 111 14.52 -12.17 10.75
C GLY A 111 13.17 -12.03 10.03
N LEU A 112 13.24 -11.59 8.77
CA LEU A 112 12.10 -11.24 7.92
C LEU A 112 11.05 -12.36 7.80
N ALA A 113 11.50 -13.57 7.43
CA ALA A 113 10.59 -14.70 7.22
C ALA A 113 9.87 -15.15 8.51
N ALA A 114 10.56 -15.10 9.66
CA ALA A 114 9.98 -15.45 10.94
C ALA A 114 8.93 -14.43 11.40
N VAL A 115 9.18 -13.14 11.18
CA VAL A 115 8.22 -12.07 11.51
C VAL A 115 6.98 -12.12 10.61
N PHE A 116 7.16 -12.40 9.31
CA PHE A 116 6.04 -12.60 8.40
C PHE A 116 5.21 -13.84 8.75
N GLY A 117 5.88 -14.91 9.16
CA GLY A 117 5.25 -16.18 9.55
C GLY A 117 4.89 -17.10 8.38
N ALA A 118 3.82 -17.89 8.54
CA ALA A 118 3.45 -18.90 7.58
C ALA A 118 3.26 -18.35 6.15
N GLY A 119 3.78 -19.07 5.16
CA GLY A 119 3.75 -18.72 3.75
C GLY A 119 4.82 -17.70 3.31
N ALA A 120 5.85 -17.45 4.14
CA ALA A 120 6.93 -16.52 3.79
C ALA A 120 7.65 -16.92 2.49
N GLU A 121 7.76 -18.21 2.20
CA GLU A 121 8.32 -18.75 0.97
C GLU A 121 7.51 -18.39 -0.28
N ASP A 122 6.19 -18.32 -0.20
CA ASP A 122 5.30 -17.96 -1.32
C ASP A 122 5.59 -16.55 -1.83
N TYR A 123 6.03 -15.66 -0.94
CA TYR A 123 6.36 -14.26 -1.22
C TYR A 123 7.88 -14.01 -1.34
N GLY A 124 8.69 -15.05 -1.48
CA GLY A 124 10.15 -14.93 -1.65
C GLY A 124 10.91 -14.38 -0.44
N LEU A 125 10.32 -14.41 0.77
CA LEU A 125 10.94 -13.81 1.95
C LEU A 125 11.99 -14.70 2.63
N THR A 126 12.12 -15.93 2.20
CA THR A 126 13.12 -16.89 2.70
C THR A 126 14.43 -16.84 1.92
N GLN A 127 14.47 -16.09 0.81
CA GLN A 127 15.64 -15.96 -0.02
C GLN A 127 16.23 -14.55 0.10
N PRO A 128 17.57 -14.42 0.10
CA PRO A 128 18.21 -13.12 0.00
C PRO A 128 17.87 -12.48 -1.35
N LEU A 129 17.93 -11.17 -1.41
CA LEU A 129 17.90 -10.44 -2.68
C LEU A 129 19.21 -10.66 -3.42
N ASP A 130 19.19 -10.48 -4.73
CA ASP A 130 20.38 -10.34 -5.52
C ASP A 130 21.16 -9.08 -5.08
N GLU A 131 22.50 -9.12 -5.20
CA GLU A 131 23.37 -8.07 -4.68
C GLU A 131 23.06 -6.69 -5.28
N ALA A 132 22.75 -6.63 -6.58
CA ALA A 132 22.45 -5.38 -7.26
C ALA A 132 21.11 -4.80 -6.80
N GLU A 133 20.08 -5.64 -6.61
CA GLU A 133 18.79 -5.23 -6.08
C GLU A 133 18.89 -4.78 -4.62
N GLN A 134 19.63 -5.52 -3.78
CA GLN A 134 19.88 -5.15 -2.39
C GLN A 134 20.51 -3.76 -2.31
N ALA A 135 21.60 -3.52 -3.07
CA ALA A 135 22.28 -2.24 -3.10
C ALA A 135 21.38 -1.10 -3.60
N ALA A 136 20.55 -1.34 -4.62
CA ALA A 136 19.63 -0.34 -5.14
C ALA A 136 18.55 0.02 -4.10
N ARG A 137 18.00 -0.95 -3.39
CA ARG A 137 17.01 -0.73 -2.33
C ARG A 137 17.63 -0.01 -1.12
N GLU A 138 18.86 -0.34 -0.73
CA GLU A 138 19.58 0.37 0.34
C GLU A 138 19.85 1.83 -0.03
N ALA A 139 20.27 2.10 -1.27
CA ALA A 139 20.47 3.46 -1.76
C ALA A 139 19.16 4.27 -1.74
N LEU A 140 18.03 3.64 -2.07
CA LEU A 140 16.71 4.27 -1.99
C LEU A 140 16.36 4.59 -0.52
N GLN A 141 16.62 3.68 0.42
CA GLN A 141 16.40 3.94 1.85
C GLN A 141 17.28 5.07 2.37
N ALA A 142 18.56 5.11 2.01
CA ALA A 142 19.46 6.21 2.37
C ALA A 142 18.92 7.55 1.87
N LYS A 143 18.58 7.65 0.58
CA LYS A 143 18.00 8.84 -0.04
C LYS A 143 16.70 9.29 0.63
N ALA A 144 15.78 8.34 0.89
CA ALA A 144 14.49 8.64 1.54
C ALA A 144 14.63 9.18 2.97
N HIS A 145 15.77 8.94 3.61
CA HIS A 145 16.10 9.44 4.95
C HIS A 145 17.24 10.47 4.92
N CYS A 146 17.42 11.15 3.77
CA CYS A 146 18.38 12.26 3.61
C CYS A 146 19.82 11.90 3.98
N ASP A 147 20.22 10.66 3.71
CA ASP A 147 21.53 10.08 4.05
C ASP A 147 21.90 10.17 5.56
N ALA A 148 20.89 10.40 6.41
CA ALA A 148 21.10 10.53 7.87
C ALA A 148 21.19 9.18 8.59
N LEU A 149 20.84 8.07 7.93
CA LEU A 149 20.86 6.75 8.54
C LEU A 149 22.26 6.12 8.46
N PRO A 150 22.75 5.46 9.53
CA PRO A 150 23.95 4.64 9.45
C PRO A 150 23.81 3.52 8.41
N ALA A 151 24.82 3.32 7.58
CA ALA A 151 24.81 2.27 6.55
C ALA A 151 24.51 0.86 7.11
N ALA A 152 24.90 0.59 8.35
CA ALA A 152 24.70 -0.71 9.01
C ALA A 152 23.21 -1.07 9.21
N ILE A 153 22.28 -0.10 9.21
CA ILE A 153 20.84 -0.36 9.38
C ILE A 153 20.07 -0.45 8.07
N LEU A 154 20.67 -0.04 6.95
CA LEU A 154 20.00 -0.03 5.65
C LEU A 154 19.50 -1.42 5.21
N PRO A 155 20.25 -2.52 5.39
CA PRO A 155 19.74 -3.86 5.06
C PRO A 155 18.46 -4.20 5.83
N MET A 156 18.40 -3.90 7.14
CA MET A 156 17.22 -4.11 7.96
C MET A 156 16.04 -3.24 7.50
N MET A 157 16.31 -2.01 7.06
CA MET A 157 15.27 -1.14 6.49
C MET A 157 14.69 -1.72 5.20
N VAL A 158 15.53 -2.32 4.34
CA VAL A 158 15.08 -3.05 3.15
C VAL A 158 14.18 -4.22 3.54
N ASP A 159 14.55 -5.01 4.53
CA ASP A 159 13.73 -6.12 5.01
C ASP A 159 12.39 -5.67 5.60
N VAL A 160 12.33 -4.52 6.27
CA VAL A 160 11.07 -3.91 6.73
C VAL A 160 10.17 -3.52 5.54
N GLN A 161 10.74 -2.99 4.45
CA GLN A 161 9.95 -2.72 3.25
C GLN A 161 9.42 -4.02 2.62
N ARG A 162 10.27 -5.05 2.50
CA ARG A 162 9.85 -6.38 2.01
C ARG A 162 8.72 -6.99 2.86
N LEU A 163 8.78 -6.81 4.18
CA LEU A 163 7.71 -7.24 5.08
C LEU A 163 6.38 -6.54 4.77
N ARG A 164 6.41 -5.23 4.55
CA ARG A 164 5.22 -4.43 4.21
C ARG A 164 4.65 -4.82 2.84
N ASP A 165 5.52 -4.96 1.84
CA ASP A 165 5.13 -5.42 0.50
C ASP A 165 4.44 -6.79 0.55
N ALA A 166 5.00 -7.74 1.29
CA ALA A 166 4.43 -9.06 1.45
C ALA A 166 3.11 -9.05 2.24
N ALA A 167 2.99 -8.19 3.26
CA ALA A 167 1.75 -8.03 4.02
C ALA A 167 0.62 -7.48 3.15
N LEU A 168 0.91 -6.48 2.30
CA LEU A 168 -0.01 -5.95 1.29
C LEU A 168 -0.42 -7.03 0.29
N ALA A 169 0.55 -7.74 -0.29
CA ALA A 169 0.31 -8.81 -1.25
C ALA A 169 -0.56 -9.92 -0.66
N ARG A 170 -0.22 -10.41 0.56
CA ARG A 170 -1.02 -11.41 1.26
C ARG A 170 -2.44 -10.94 1.54
N LYS A 171 -2.59 -9.68 1.92
CA LYS A 171 -3.91 -9.13 2.21
C LYS A 171 -4.76 -8.96 0.95
N ALA A 172 -4.17 -8.50 -0.16
CA ALA A 172 -4.84 -8.41 -1.46
C ALA A 172 -5.30 -9.80 -1.95
N ARG A 173 -4.42 -10.82 -1.86
CA ARG A 173 -4.79 -12.21 -2.17
C ARG A 173 -5.93 -12.72 -1.29
N THR A 174 -5.87 -12.45 0.01
CA THR A 174 -6.95 -12.83 0.95
C THR A 174 -8.26 -12.17 0.57
N ALA A 175 -8.25 -10.86 0.30
CA ALA A 175 -9.42 -10.11 -0.10
C ALA A 175 -10.04 -10.66 -1.41
N MET A 176 -9.19 -11.02 -2.39
CA MET A 176 -9.63 -11.64 -3.63
C MET A 176 -10.31 -12.99 -3.40
N ILE A 177 -9.72 -13.87 -2.59
CA ILE A 177 -10.29 -15.18 -2.24
C ILE A 177 -11.64 -15.04 -1.52
N GLU A 178 -11.75 -14.09 -0.59
CA GLU A 178 -12.94 -13.94 0.24
C GLU A 178 -14.10 -13.23 -0.46
N THR A 179 -13.82 -12.39 -1.48
CA THR A 179 -14.84 -11.55 -2.13
C THR A 179 -15.10 -11.88 -3.59
N GLY A 180 -14.17 -12.57 -4.25
CA GLY A 180 -14.20 -12.81 -5.69
C GLY A 180 -13.77 -11.61 -6.53
N GLY A 181 -13.35 -10.50 -5.91
CA GLY A 181 -12.85 -9.30 -6.58
C GLY A 181 -13.91 -8.48 -7.34
N PRO A 182 -13.50 -7.44 -8.07
CA PRO A 182 -12.13 -6.92 -8.08
C PRO A 182 -11.71 -6.31 -6.74
N VAL A 183 -10.40 -6.25 -6.50
CA VAL A 183 -9.79 -5.67 -5.28
C VAL A 183 -9.02 -4.42 -5.64
N ALA A 184 -9.23 -3.32 -4.91
CA ALA A 184 -8.39 -2.13 -5.01
C ALA A 184 -7.47 -2.03 -3.80
N VAL A 185 -6.18 -1.81 -4.05
CA VAL A 185 -5.14 -1.64 -3.03
C VAL A 185 -4.68 -0.19 -3.03
N ILE A 186 -4.72 0.47 -1.88
CA ILE A 186 -4.32 1.86 -1.65
C ILE A 186 -3.02 1.86 -0.85
N THR A 187 -1.96 2.38 -1.45
CA THR A 187 -0.62 2.29 -0.86
C THR A 187 0.31 3.37 -1.43
N GLY A 188 1.45 3.61 -0.78
CA GLY A 188 2.47 4.49 -1.33
C GLY A 188 3.09 3.95 -2.63
N ASN A 189 3.55 4.86 -3.51
CA ASN A 189 4.19 4.49 -4.79
C ASN A 189 5.35 3.49 -4.59
N GLY A 190 6.10 3.60 -3.49
CA GLY A 190 7.21 2.70 -3.19
C GLY A 190 6.79 1.24 -3.04
N HIS A 191 5.58 0.99 -2.55
CA HIS A 191 4.99 -0.34 -2.41
C HIS A 191 4.19 -0.76 -3.65
N ALA A 192 3.68 0.21 -4.44
CA ALA A 192 2.88 -0.06 -5.63
C ALA A 192 3.72 -0.49 -6.84
N ARG A 193 5.02 -0.19 -6.89
CA ARG A 193 5.88 -0.47 -8.05
C ARG A 193 5.94 -1.96 -8.41
N ARG A 194 5.94 -2.24 -9.75
CA ARG A 194 5.91 -3.60 -10.28
C ARG A 194 7.23 -4.35 -10.16
N ASP A 195 8.34 -3.63 -10.17
CA ASP A 195 9.68 -4.25 -10.24
C ASP A 195 10.05 -4.97 -8.95
N TRP A 196 9.69 -4.44 -7.78
CA TRP A 196 9.98 -5.08 -6.50
C TRP A 196 8.99 -4.79 -5.34
N GLY A 197 7.92 -4.03 -5.60
CA GLY A 197 6.87 -3.76 -4.61
C GLY A 197 5.91 -4.93 -4.40
N MET A 198 4.78 -4.67 -3.74
CA MET A 198 3.77 -5.69 -3.47
C MET A 198 3.26 -6.44 -4.72
N PRO A 199 3.16 -5.82 -5.93
CA PRO A 199 2.73 -6.54 -7.13
C PRO A 199 3.69 -7.66 -7.54
N ALA A 200 5.01 -7.45 -7.38
CA ALA A 200 6.01 -8.49 -7.67
C ALA A 200 5.83 -9.71 -6.76
N LEU A 201 5.63 -9.47 -5.46
CA LEU A 201 5.45 -10.53 -4.48
C LEU A 201 4.08 -11.23 -4.65
N LEU A 202 3.05 -10.47 -5.01
CA LEU A 202 1.74 -11.05 -5.30
C LEU A 202 1.76 -11.95 -6.55
N ALA A 203 2.47 -11.54 -7.60
CA ALA A 203 2.63 -12.36 -8.81
C ALA A 203 3.39 -13.68 -8.53
N MET A 204 4.31 -13.70 -7.56
CA MET A 204 4.94 -14.95 -7.10
C MET A 204 3.94 -15.87 -6.38
N ALA A 205 3.15 -15.30 -5.45
CA ALA A 205 2.24 -16.05 -4.59
C ALA A 205 0.91 -16.44 -5.29
N ALA A 206 0.53 -15.75 -6.36
CA ALA A 206 -0.72 -15.94 -7.09
C ALA A 206 -0.54 -15.55 -8.57
N PRO A 207 0.20 -16.35 -9.36
CA PRO A 207 0.59 -16.00 -10.74
C PRO A 207 -0.59 -15.93 -11.71
N ASP A 208 -1.74 -16.47 -11.34
CA ASP A 208 -2.95 -16.45 -12.18
C ASP A 208 -3.76 -15.16 -12.04
N LEU A 209 -3.43 -14.28 -11.08
CA LEU A 209 -4.13 -13.01 -10.90
C LEU A 209 -3.65 -11.95 -11.88
N ASP A 210 -4.60 -11.29 -12.54
CA ASP A 210 -4.32 -10.12 -13.38
C ASP A 210 -4.20 -8.87 -12.50
N ILE A 211 -3.01 -8.26 -12.48
CA ILE A 211 -2.66 -7.12 -11.61
C ILE A 211 -2.43 -5.90 -12.48
N HIS A 212 -3.15 -4.82 -12.21
CA HIS A 212 -2.91 -3.51 -12.82
C HIS A 212 -2.35 -2.54 -11.79
N VAL A 213 -1.33 -1.79 -12.16
CA VAL A 213 -0.61 -0.89 -11.25
C VAL A 213 -0.63 0.54 -11.77
N LEU A 214 -1.22 1.43 -10.98
CA LEU A 214 -1.21 2.88 -11.19
C LEU A 214 -0.15 3.52 -10.28
N GLY A 215 0.83 4.20 -10.87
CA GLY A 215 1.72 5.12 -10.17
C GLY A 215 1.23 6.56 -10.27
N GLN A 216 1.54 7.39 -9.28
CA GLN A 216 1.17 8.80 -9.31
C GLN A 216 2.40 9.70 -9.12
N GLY A 217 2.69 10.49 -10.16
CA GLY A 217 3.77 11.47 -10.18
C GLY A 217 3.32 12.86 -9.73
N GLU A 218 4.28 13.69 -9.39
CA GLU A 218 4.06 15.07 -9.00
C GLU A 218 4.68 16.03 -10.03
N ASP A 219 3.90 16.99 -10.49
CA ASP A 219 4.26 17.90 -11.58
C ASP A 219 4.63 17.10 -12.84
N ASP A 220 5.87 17.17 -13.28
CA ASP A 220 6.44 16.41 -14.41
C ASP A 220 7.38 15.26 -13.97
N ARG A 221 7.43 14.96 -12.66
CA ARG A 221 8.31 13.95 -12.08
C ARG A 221 7.57 12.62 -11.89
N PRO A 222 7.92 11.57 -12.61
CA PRO A 222 7.33 10.25 -12.41
C PRO A 222 7.74 9.65 -11.05
N PRO A 223 6.93 8.76 -10.48
CA PRO A 223 7.36 7.96 -9.35
C PRO A 223 8.50 7.02 -9.76
N GLU A 224 9.40 6.72 -8.81
CA GLU A 224 10.49 5.75 -9.05
C GLU A 224 9.94 4.32 -9.16
N GLY A 225 10.40 3.56 -10.17
CA GLY A 225 10.00 2.19 -10.42
C GLY A 225 9.21 2.00 -11.71
N SER A 226 8.60 0.84 -11.87
CA SER A 226 7.77 0.52 -13.04
C SER A 226 6.29 0.40 -12.66
N PHE A 227 5.43 0.90 -13.55
CA PHE A 227 3.98 0.96 -13.40
C PHE A 227 3.34 0.67 -14.76
N ASP A 228 2.09 0.19 -14.78
CA ASP A 228 1.34 0.01 -16.02
C ASP A 228 0.75 1.32 -16.51
N GLU A 229 0.39 2.20 -15.58
CA GLU A 229 -0.15 3.53 -15.84
C GLU A 229 0.51 4.53 -14.88
N ILE A 230 0.80 5.76 -15.37
CA ILE A 230 1.24 6.87 -14.52
C ILE A 230 0.33 8.06 -14.76
N VAL A 231 -0.19 8.64 -13.67
CA VAL A 231 -0.98 9.87 -13.68
C VAL A 231 -0.21 10.93 -12.91
N TYR A 232 -0.25 12.18 -13.41
CA TYR A 232 0.45 13.31 -12.80
C TYR A 232 -0.54 14.28 -12.17
N SER A 233 -0.16 14.81 -11.01
CA SER A 233 -0.90 15.84 -10.29
C SER A 233 0.06 16.90 -9.77
N PRO A 234 -0.42 18.13 -9.49
CA PRO A 234 0.44 19.14 -8.90
C PRO A 234 1.01 18.68 -7.54
N ALA A 235 2.29 19.00 -7.31
CA ALA A 235 2.90 18.80 -6.00
C ALA A 235 2.30 19.79 -4.99
N PRO A 236 1.89 19.35 -3.78
CA PRO A 236 1.52 20.27 -2.73
C PRO A 236 2.75 21.02 -2.21
N VAL A 237 2.53 22.21 -1.66
CA VAL A 237 3.59 22.93 -0.97
C VAL A 237 3.91 22.23 0.34
N ARG A 238 5.14 21.77 0.48
CA ARG A 238 5.63 21.11 1.70
C ARG A 238 7.01 21.62 2.07
N PRO A 239 7.40 21.61 3.37
CA PRO A 239 8.77 21.86 3.77
C PRO A 239 9.72 20.80 3.20
N ASP A 240 11.01 21.12 3.12
CA ASP A 240 12.02 20.13 2.76
C ASP A 240 11.99 18.98 3.79
N PRO A 241 11.71 17.73 3.38
CA PRO A 241 11.66 16.61 4.31
C PRO A 241 13.00 16.38 5.03
N CYS A 242 14.09 16.87 4.47
CA CYS A 242 15.42 16.77 5.07
C CYS A 242 15.68 17.77 6.21
N ASP A 243 14.83 18.79 6.38
CA ASP A 243 15.01 19.74 7.49
C ASP A 243 14.87 19.08 8.87
N ALA A 244 14.11 17.98 8.94
CA ALA A 244 13.97 17.20 10.17
C ALA A 244 15.26 16.46 10.59
N PHE A 245 16.24 16.34 9.68
CA PHE A 245 17.50 15.64 9.90
C PHE A 245 18.71 16.58 10.04
N ARG A 246 18.49 17.90 10.00
CA ARG A 246 19.50 18.97 10.15
C ARG A 246 19.36 19.66 11.53
#